data_c59010739173de5db6c1375fa5ea7f36
#
_entry.id   c59010739173de5db6c1375fa5ea7f36
#
_cell.length_a   1.000
_cell.length_b   1.000
_cell.length_c   1.000
_cell.angle_alpha   90.00
_cell.angle_beta   90.00
_cell.angle_gamma   90.00
#
_symmetry.space_group_name_H-M   'P 1'
#
loop_
_entity.id
_entity.type
_entity.pdbx_description
1 polymer ?
#
loop_
_entity_poly.entity_id
_entity_poly.type
_entity_poly.pdbx_seq_one_letter_code
_entity_poly.pdbx_strand_id
1 'polypeptide(L)'
;MIKLTSKCSMGCPHCMEDARETGLMMTLDTFKQAVKFGTYIGNSHFVLSGGEPTENEHITEMCEWMQLATGCNFSIVSNGMWLKDERKRQRIEWISRLRCYLGMQVYTNRQWYREYDYVVSHKHEYEKYNKVIVDADAHIFMQDLGRARTNPDAQREVEQNPHFMSCLNATLVAIQTADPQEFGITMMLHRQMCKPSVDCEGNVHMSESRLCPSVGNVNTDNFADIWQRMRAFRPCGHCRQYRKFMESPRPDIAAARAVMGL
;
A
#
# COMPACT_ATOMS: atom_id res chain seq x y z
N MET A 1 -1.14 5.08 1.35
CA MET A 1 -1.89 3.87 0.88
C MET A 1 -2.97 3.53 1.89
N ILE A 2 -4.16 3.07 1.44
CA ILE A 2 -5.22 2.55 2.32
C ILE A 2 -5.49 1.09 1.92
N LYS A 3 -5.37 0.17 2.89
CA LYS A 3 -5.62 -1.26 2.69
C LYS A 3 -7.06 -1.59 3.04
N LEU A 4 -7.90 -1.70 2.02
CA LEU A 4 -9.35 -1.90 2.19
C LEU A 4 -9.71 -3.25 2.81
N THR A 5 -8.80 -4.22 2.74
CA THR A 5 -9.05 -5.56 3.24
C THR A 5 -7.75 -6.36 3.37
N SER A 6 -7.73 -7.35 4.25
CA SER A 6 -6.76 -8.44 4.24
C SER A 6 -7.29 -9.72 3.58
N LYS A 7 -8.51 -9.66 2.99
CA LYS A 7 -9.11 -10.77 2.26
C LYS A 7 -8.55 -10.86 0.85
N CYS A 8 -8.20 -12.07 0.40
CA CYS A 8 -7.79 -12.35 -0.97
C CYS A 8 -7.91 -13.86 -1.24
N SER A 9 -8.62 -14.23 -2.30
CA SER A 9 -8.82 -15.62 -2.71
C SER A 9 -7.65 -16.19 -3.53
N MET A 10 -6.70 -15.36 -4.00
CA MET A 10 -5.62 -15.83 -4.89
C MET A 10 -4.58 -16.73 -4.20
N GLY A 11 -4.27 -16.51 -2.91
CA GLY A 11 -3.35 -17.35 -2.15
C GLY A 11 -1.91 -17.39 -2.69
N CYS A 12 -1.40 -16.30 -3.23
CA CYS A 12 -0.04 -16.23 -3.80
C CYS A 12 1.05 -16.62 -2.79
N PRO A 13 2.04 -17.45 -3.17
CA PRO A 13 3.08 -17.91 -2.26
C PRO A 13 4.05 -16.80 -1.83
N HIS A 14 4.14 -15.72 -2.59
CA HIS A 14 4.99 -14.54 -2.33
C HIS A 14 4.25 -13.41 -1.60
N CYS A 15 3.00 -13.60 -1.20
CA CYS A 15 2.16 -12.52 -0.68
C CYS A 15 2.77 -11.88 0.58
N MET A 16 3.20 -10.65 0.45
CA MET A 16 3.78 -9.85 1.54
C MET A 16 2.74 -9.42 2.58
N GLU A 17 1.46 -9.40 2.22
CA GLU A 17 0.35 -9.06 3.12
C GLU A 17 -0.18 -10.26 3.93
N ASP A 18 0.25 -11.48 3.60
CA ASP A 18 -0.35 -12.72 4.11
C ASP A 18 -1.89 -12.74 3.99
N ALA A 19 -2.39 -12.15 2.90
CA ALA A 19 -3.83 -12.05 2.67
C ALA A 19 -4.44 -13.44 2.45
N ARG A 20 -5.63 -13.67 3.06
CA ARG A 20 -6.32 -14.96 3.06
C ARG A 20 -7.79 -14.80 2.70
N GLU A 21 -8.48 -15.88 2.35
CA GLU A 21 -9.91 -15.87 2.03
C GLU A 21 -10.78 -15.37 3.21
N THR A 22 -10.35 -15.63 4.44
CA THR A 22 -11.02 -15.24 5.68
C THR A 22 -10.52 -13.91 6.24
N GLY A 23 -9.90 -13.06 5.41
CA GLY A 23 -9.35 -11.77 5.84
C GLY A 23 -10.43 -10.78 6.28
N LEU A 24 -9.99 -9.77 7.05
CA LEU A 24 -10.85 -8.68 7.52
C LEU A 24 -11.14 -7.68 6.39
N MET A 25 -12.27 -6.99 6.48
CA MET A 25 -12.65 -5.89 5.59
C MET A 25 -12.70 -4.58 6.39
N MET A 26 -12.16 -3.52 5.80
CA MET A 26 -12.29 -2.17 6.34
C MET A 26 -13.76 -1.73 6.29
N THR A 27 -14.24 -1.14 7.36
CA THR A 27 -15.57 -0.52 7.37
C THR A 27 -15.54 0.84 6.68
N LEU A 28 -16.70 1.35 6.25
CA LEU A 28 -16.80 2.68 5.66
C LEU A 28 -16.33 3.77 6.65
N ASP A 29 -16.64 3.64 7.93
CA ASP A 29 -16.24 4.63 8.94
C ASP A 29 -14.74 4.64 9.17
N THR A 30 -14.09 3.48 9.25
CA THR A 30 -12.62 3.37 9.29
C THR A 30 -11.99 3.98 8.03
N PHE A 31 -12.57 3.72 6.86
CA PHE A 31 -12.11 4.32 5.60
C PHE A 31 -12.18 5.85 5.63
N LYS A 32 -13.29 6.41 6.11
CA LYS A 32 -13.45 7.86 6.27
C LYS A 32 -12.37 8.45 7.18
N GLN A 33 -12.07 7.79 8.31
CA GLN A 33 -11.01 8.24 9.20
C GLN A 33 -9.63 8.12 8.56
N ALA A 34 -9.36 7.05 7.81
CA ALA A 34 -8.10 6.86 7.09
C ALA A 34 -7.88 7.96 6.03
N VAL A 35 -8.92 8.34 5.28
CA VAL A 35 -8.85 9.45 4.31
C VAL A 35 -8.64 10.78 5.02
N LYS A 36 -9.40 11.07 6.09
CA LYS A 36 -9.22 12.30 6.90
C LYS A 36 -7.80 12.40 7.45
N PHE A 37 -7.27 11.32 8.01
CA PHE A 37 -5.89 11.29 8.49
C PHE A 37 -4.89 11.52 7.34
N GLY A 38 -5.06 10.85 6.21
CA GLY A 38 -4.20 11.07 5.04
C GLY A 38 -4.23 12.52 4.57
N THR A 39 -5.41 13.16 4.55
CA THR A 39 -5.57 14.59 4.22
C THR A 39 -4.91 15.48 5.29
N TYR A 40 -5.02 15.13 6.57
CA TYR A 40 -4.35 15.84 7.67
C TYR A 40 -2.83 15.88 7.47
N ILE A 41 -2.23 14.78 6.98
CA ILE A 41 -0.80 14.72 6.66
C ILE A 41 -0.49 15.11 5.19
N GLY A 42 -1.33 15.89 4.54
CA GLY A 42 -1.08 16.52 3.25
C GLY A 42 -1.29 15.65 2.01
N ASN A 43 -1.91 14.48 2.11
CA ASN A 43 -2.20 13.67 0.93
C ASN A 43 -3.48 14.11 0.23
N SER A 44 -3.41 14.22 -1.10
CA SER A 44 -4.56 14.45 -1.99
C SER A 44 -4.81 13.31 -2.97
N HIS A 45 -3.94 12.30 -2.96
CA HIS A 45 -4.07 11.09 -3.77
C HIS A 45 -3.87 9.84 -2.91
N PHE A 46 -4.82 8.92 -2.99
CA PHE A 46 -4.82 7.67 -2.24
C PHE A 46 -4.70 6.47 -3.16
N VAL A 47 -3.82 5.54 -2.81
CA VAL A 47 -3.76 4.22 -3.45
C VAL A 47 -4.59 3.27 -2.59
N LEU A 48 -5.65 2.72 -3.17
CA LEU A 48 -6.51 1.71 -2.55
C LEU A 48 -5.95 0.32 -2.90
N SER A 49 -5.62 -0.44 -1.86
CA SER A 49 -4.94 -1.74 -1.96
C SER A 49 -5.40 -2.66 -0.83
N GLY A 50 -4.59 -3.64 -0.45
CA GLY A 50 -4.82 -4.56 0.66
C GLY A 50 -4.47 -5.99 0.26
N GLY A 51 -5.32 -6.95 0.59
CA GLY A 51 -5.34 -8.26 -0.04
C GLY A 51 -5.76 -8.10 -1.50
N GLU A 52 -7.05 -8.21 -1.75
CA GLU A 52 -7.64 -7.80 -3.03
C GLU A 52 -8.75 -6.76 -2.74
N PRO A 53 -8.59 -5.48 -3.11
CA PRO A 53 -9.52 -4.43 -2.72
C PRO A 53 -10.95 -4.64 -3.24
N THR A 54 -11.10 -5.34 -4.37
CA THR A 54 -12.43 -5.67 -4.93
C THR A 54 -13.18 -6.75 -4.13
N GLU A 55 -12.51 -7.40 -3.15
CA GLU A 55 -13.18 -8.28 -2.18
C GLU A 55 -13.93 -7.49 -1.09
N ASN A 56 -13.61 -6.21 -0.89
CA ASN A 56 -14.39 -5.37 0.02
C ASN A 56 -15.72 -4.99 -0.62
N GLU A 57 -16.81 -5.43 -0.03
CA GLU A 57 -18.16 -5.21 -0.57
C GLU A 57 -18.60 -3.74 -0.54
N HIS A 58 -17.98 -2.92 0.32
CA HIS A 58 -18.23 -1.48 0.45
C HIS A 58 -17.34 -0.61 -0.44
N ILE A 59 -16.52 -1.18 -1.33
CA ILE A 59 -15.56 -0.42 -2.14
C ILE A 59 -16.25 0.68 -2.97
N THR A 60 -17.43 0.40 -3.53
CA THR A 60 -18.19 1.38 -4.33
C THR A 60 -18.59 2.57 -3.46
N GLU A 61 -19.21 2.31 -2.30
CA GLU A 61 -19.65 3.31 -1.35
C GLU A 61 -18.46 4.17 -0.83
N MET A 62 -17.31 3.56 -0.58
CA MET A 62 -16.08 4.25 -0.19
C MET A 62 -15.60 5.21 -1.29
N CYS A 63 -15.58 4.76 -2.54
CA CYS A 63 -15.16 5.58 -3.67
C CYS A 63 -16.15 6.73 -3.95
N GLU A 64 -17.45 6.48 -3.86
CA GLU A 64 -18.49 7.51 -3.96
C GLU A 64 -18.36 8.57 -2.86
N TRP A 65 -18.15 8.12 -1.63
CA TRP A 65 -17.92 9.05 -0.53
C TRP A 65 -16.68 9.93 -0.77
N MET A 66 -15.59 9.39 -1.27
CA MET A 66 -14.41 10.20 -1.65
C MET A 66 -14.78 11.29 -2.66
N GLN A 67 -15.56 10.96 -3.69
CA GLN A 67 -15.97 11.94 -4.70
C GLN A 67 -16.85 13.04 -4.11
N LEU A 68 -17.76 12.70 -3.21
CA LEU A 68 -18.76 13.63 -2.68
C LEU A 68 -18.23 14.48 -1.53
N ALA A 69 -17.37 13.93 -0.68
CA ALA A 69 -17.00 14.53 0.59
C ALA A 69 -15.56 15.09 0.63
N THR A 70 -14.75 14.78 -0.37
CA THR A 70 -13.34 15.21 -0.38
C THR A 70 -12.93 15.74 -1.76
N GLY A 71 -11.87 16.53 -1.84
CA GLY A 71 -11.23 16.91 -3.11
C GLY A 71 -10.15 15.92 -3.53
N CYS A 72 -10.06 14.75 -2.90
CA CYS A 72 -8.97 13.79 -3.11
C CYS A 72 -9.24 12.87 -4.29
N ASN A 73 -8.17 12.44 -4.93
CA ASN A 73 -8.20 11.45 -5.98
C ASN A 73 -7.76 10.08 -5.45
N PHE A 74 -8.09 9.02 -6.18
CA PHE A 74 -7.62 7.67 -5.85
C PHE A 74 -7.28 6.84 -7.08
N SER A 75 -6.41 5.88 -6.89
CA SER A 75 -6.13 4.77 -7.79
C SER A 75 -6.28 3.44 -7.05
N ILE A 76 -6.47 2.36 -7.80
CA ILE A 76 -6.67 1.01 -7.26
C ILE A 76 -5.54 0.12 -7.76
N VAL A 77 -5.02 -0.74 -6.88
CA VAL A 77 -4.09 -1.82 -7.21
C VAL A 77 -4.79 -3.14 -6.99
N SER A 78 -4.87 -3.96 -8.02
CA SER A 78 -5.65 -5.20 -8.03
C SER A 78 -4.88 -6.37 -8.64
N ASN A 79 -5.22 -7.58 -8.24
CA ASN A 79 -4.76 -8.82 -8.88
C ASN A 79 -5.57 -9.19 -10.14
N GLY A 80 -6.64 -8.47 -10.44
CA GLY A 80 -7.47 -8.66 -11.64
C GLY A 80 -8.55 -9.72 -11.52
N MET A 81 -8.64 -10.51 -10.47
CA MET A 81 -9.64 -11.60 -10.39
C MET A 81 -11.10 -11.13 -10.36
N TRP A 82 -11.33 -9.84 -10.17
CA TRP A 82 -12.65 -9.25 -10.28
C TRP A 82 -13.31 -9.45 -11.65
N LEU A 83 -12.52 -9.63 -12.72
CA LEU A 83 -13.05 -9.86 -14.06
C LEU A 83 -13.85 -11.18 -14.17
N LYS A 84 -13.57 -12.18 -13.33
CA LYS A 84 -14.31 -13.44 -13.27
C LYS A 84 -15.70 -13.34 -12.62
N ASP A 85 -15.97 -12.24 -11.89
CA ASP A 85 -17.18 -12.05 -11.09
C ASP A 85 -18.02 -10.89 -11.64
N GLU A 86 -19.24 -11.17 -12.07
CA GLU A 86 -20.16 -10.18 -12.65
C GLU A 86 -20.44 -9.00 -11.71
N ARG A 87 -20.66 -9.27 -10.42
CA ARG A 87 -20.95 -8.21 -9.46
C ARG A 87 -19.74 -7.29 -9.24
N LYS A 88 -18.53 -7.88 -9.23
CA LYS A 88 -17.29 -7.09 -9.13
C LYS A 88 -17.04 -6.28 -10.40
N ARG A 89 -17.32 -6.84 -11.58
CA ARG A 89 -17.25 -6.11 -12.86
C ARG A 89 -18.13 -4.86 -12.84
N GLN A 90 -19.39 -5.01 -12.45
CA GLN A 90 -20.35 -3.90 -12.36
C GLN A 90 -19.87 -2.81 -11.37
N ARG A 91 -19.30 -3.21 -10.21
CA ARG A 91 -18.72 -2.25 -9.26
C ARG A 91 -17.54 -1.48 -9.89
N ILE A 92 -16.62 -2.18 -10.56
CA ILE A 92 -15.46 -1.52 -11.20
C ILE A 92 -15.92 -0.62 -12.35
N GLU A 93 -16.90 -1.03 -13.14
CA GLU A 93 -17.48 -0.17 -14.17
C GLU A 93 -18.05 1.12 -13.57
N TRP A 94 -18.79 1.02 -12.47
CA TRP A 94 -19.31 2.19 -11.76
C TRP A 94 -18.20 3.09 -11.21
N ILE A 95 -17.24 2.52 -10.50
CA ILE A 95 -16.09 3.24 -9.93
C ILE A 95 -15.31 3.98 -11.02
N SER A 96 -15.14 3.36 -12.19
CA SER A 96 -14.37 3.92 -13.32
C SER A 96 -15.00 5.19 -13.92
N ARG A 97 -16.26 5.48 -13.62
CA ARG A 97 -16.98 6.70 -14.04
C ARG A 97 -16.82 7.86 -13.05
N LEU A 98 -16.31 7.61 -11.85
CA LEU A 98 -16.09 8.65 -10.85
C LEU A 98 -14.98 9.61 -11.30
N ARG A 99 -15.18 10.91 -11.13
CA ARG A 99 -14.21 11.94 -11.56
C ARG A 99 -12.90 11.88 -10.78
N CYS A 100 -12.98 11.50 -9.49
CA CYS A 100 -11.80 11.35 -8.61
C CYS A 100 -11.02 10.05 -8.84
N TYR A 101 -11.52 9.13 -9.68
CA TYR A 101 -10.82 7.91 -10.05
C TYR A 101 -9.72 8.20 -11.09
N LEU A 102 -8.47 7.91 -10.73
CA LEU A 102 -7.31 8.09 -11.61
C LEU A 102 -6.94 6.86 -12.42
N GLY A 103 -7.33 5.68 -11.97
CA GLY A 103 -7.10 4.43 -12.70
C GLY A 103 -6.96 3.21 -11.79
N MET A 104 -6.93 2.05 -12.43
CA MET A 104 -6.62 0.78 -11.78
C MET A 104 -5.43 0.14 -12.48
N GLN A 105 -4.47 -0.30 -11.68
CA GLN A 105 -3.37 -1.11 -12.16
C GLN A 105 -3.59 -2.57 -11.74
N VAL A 106 -3.72 -3.44 -12.73
CA VAL A 106 -3.80 -4.88 -12.54
C VAL A 106 -2.38 -5.42 -12.64
N TYR A 107 -1.81 -5.81 -11.50
CA TYR A 107 -0.48 -6.39 -11.43
C TYR A 107 -0.53 -7.90 -11.61
N THR A 108 0.34 -8.41 -12.46
CA THR A 108 0.61 -9.84 -12.55
C THR A 108 2.08 -10.07 -12.94
N ASN A 109 2.58 -11.26 -12.66
CA ASN A 109 3.93 -11.68 -13.00
C ASN A 109 3.96 -13.21 -13.09
N ARG A 110 4.57 -13.77 -14.13
CA ARG A 110 4.56 -15.21 -14.39
C ARG A 110 5.13 -16.04 -13.23
N GLN A 111 6.17 -15.55 -12.56
CA GLN A 111 6.83 -16.27 -11.48
C GLN A 111 5.98 -16.37 -10.21
N TRP A 112 5.17 -15.32 -9.95
CA TRP A 112 4.59 -15.14 -8.62
C TRP A 112 3.07 -15.29 -8.56
N TYR A 113 2.35 -14.97 -9.65
CA TYR A 113 0.89 -14.97 -9.65
C TYR A 113 0.33 -16.23 -10.29
N ARG A 114 -0.49 -16.96 -9.54
CA ARG A 114 -1.12 -18.18 -10.01
C ARG A 114 -1.99 -17.99 -11.27
N GLU A 115 -2.63 -16.84 -11.36
CA GLU A 115 -3.59 -16.52 -12.41
C GLU A 115 -2.96 -15.68 -13.54
N TYR A 116 -1.63 -15.71 -13.66
CA TYR A 116 -0.91 -14.96 -14.70
C TYR A 116 -1.47 -15.19 -16.09
N ASP A 117 -1.60 -16.45 -16.50
CA ASP A 117 -2.05 -16.79 -17.87
C ASP A 117 -3.49 -16.31 -18.11
N TYR A 118 -4.36 -16.37 -17.10
CA TYR A 118 -5.71 -15.83 -17.20
C TYR A 118 -5.68 -14.31 -17.41
N VAL A 119 -4.95 -13.57 -16.58
CA VAL A 119 -4.88 -12.11 -16.66
C VAL A 119 -4.31 -11.68 -18.01
N VAL A 120 -3.25 -12.32 -18.48
CA VAL A 120 -2.61 -11.98 -19.76
C VAL A 120 -3.50 -12.29 -20.95
N SER A 121 -4.15 -13.46 -20.96
CA SER A 121 -5.04 -13.85 -22.07
C SER A 121 -6.30 -12.98 -22.17
N HIS A 122 -6.74 -12.36 -21.05
CA HIS A 122 -7.91 -11.48 -21.02
C HIS A 122 -7.53 -9.98 -20.96
N LYS A 123 -6.28 -9.62 -21.24
CA LYS A 123 -5.81 -8.25 -21.17
C LYS A 123 -6.73 -7.26 -21.88
N HIS A 124 -7.16 -7.59 -23.09
CA HIS A 124 -8.07 -6.76 -23.89
C HIS A 124 -9.46 -6.54 -23.24
N GLU A 125 -9.89 -7.45 -22.36
CA GLU A 125 -11.16 -7.29 -21.62
C GLU A 125 -11.00 -6.30 -20.46
N TYR A 126 -9.87 -6.35 -19.75
CA TYR A 126 -9.56 -5.34 -18.71
C TYR A 126 -9.49 -3.94 -19.30
N GLU A 127 -8.84 -3.80 -20.46
CA GLU A 127 -8.61 -2.50 -21.12
C GLU A 127 -9.89 -1.88 -21.70
N LYS A 128 -11.03 -2.61 -21.74
CA LYS A 128 -12.35 -2.02 -22.03
C LYS A 128 -12.86 -1.14 -20.89
N TYR A 129 -12.39 -1.34 -19.66
CA TYR A 129 -12.76 -0.50 -18.52
C TYR A 129 -11.92 0.77 -18.51
N ASN A 130 -12.55 1.89 -18.21
CA ASN A 130 -11.90 3.19 -18.24
C ASN A 130 -10.69 3.24 -17.29
N LYS A 131 -9.53 3.62 -17.80
CA LYS A 131 -8.26 3.77 -17.07
C LYS A 131 -7.79 2.49 -16.35
N VAL A 132 -8.14 1.31 -16.84
CA VAL A 132 -7.59 0.05 -16.36
C VAL A 132 -6.39 -0.33 -17.20
N ILE A 133 -5.26 -0.61 -16.56
CA ILE A 133 -4.01 -1.01 -17.22
C ILE A 133 -3.57 -2.35 -16.63
N VAL A 134 -3.22 -3.29 -17.50
CA VAL A 134 -2.62 -4.57 -17.11
C VAL A 134 -1.12 -4.49 -17.25
N ASP A 135 -0.42 -4.60 -16.12
CA ASP A 135 1.04 -4.70 -16.03
C ASP A 135 1.40 -6.19 -15.85
N ALA A 136 1.61 -6.86 -16.98
CA ALA A 136 1.81 -8.32 -17.04
C ALA A 136 3.19 -8.76 -16.57
N ASP A 137 4.17 -7.88 -16.61
CA ASP A 137 5.56 -8.16 -16.20
C ASP A 137 5.98 -7.22 -15.06
N ALA A 138 5.01 -6.90 -14.20
CA ALA A 138 5.23 -6.04 -13.06
C ALA A 138 6.45 -6.50 -12.26
N HIS A 139 7.39 -5.59 -12.05
CA HIS A 139 8.51 -5.85 -11.16
C HIS A 139 8.02 -5.85 -9.72
N ILE A 140 8.11 -7.01 -9.08
CA ILE A 140 7.69 -7.18 -7.68
C ILE A 140 8.90 -6.93 -6.79
N PHE A 141 8.90 -5.81 -6.08
CA PHE A 141 9.89 -5.54 -5.03
C PHE A 141 9.62 -6.44 -3.82
N MET A 142 10.22 -7.63 -3.87
CA MET A 142 10.02 -8.62 -2.82
C MET A 142 10.58 -8.13 -1.48
N GLN A 143 9.78 -8.27 -0.43
CA GLN A 143 10.16 -7.92 0.95
C GLN A 143 10.04 -9.15 1.85
N ASP A 144 10.84 -9.20 2.91
CA ASP A 144 10.83 -10.28 3.92
C ASP A 144 9.58 -10.21 4.83
N LEU A 145 8.40 -10.39 4.22
CA LEU A 145 7.09 -10.15 4.82
C LEU A 145 6.08 -11.24 4.48
N GLY A 146 5.09 -11.43 5.34
CA GLY A 146 3.98 -12.34 5.10
C GLY A 146 4.46 -13.73 4.66
N ARG A 147 3.81 -14.30 3.65
CA ARG A 147 4.21 -15.61 3.08
C ARG A 147 5.54 -15.58 2.33
N ALA A 148 5.96 -14.43 1.82
CA ALA A 148 7.28 -14.30 1.19
C ALA A 148 8.42 -14.63 2.15
N ARG A 149 8.25 -14.41 3.47
CA ARG A 149 9.24 -14.74 4.50
C ARG A 149 9.60 -16.22 4.55
N THR A 150 8.66 -17.11 4.29
CA THR A 150 8.86 -18.57 4.32
C THR A 150 9.03 -19.19 2.94
N ASN A 151 8.95 -18.39 1.87
CA ASN A 151 9.12 -18.85 0.50
C ASN A 151 10.60 -18.72 0.08
N PRO A 152 11.31 -19.83 -0.24
CA PRO A 152 12.75 -19.79 -0.57
C PRO A 152 13.07 -18.95 -1.81
N ASP A 153 12.19 -18.94 -2.82
CA ASP A 153 12.38 -18.16 -4.05
C ASP A 153 12.20 -16.67 -3.78
N ALA A 154 11.18 -16.31 -3.00
CA ALA A 154 10.99 -14.93 -2.57
C ALA A 154 12.15 -14.44 -1.69
N GLN A 155 12.72 -15.29 -0.84
CA GLN A 155 13.88 -14.93 -0.04
C GLN A 155 15.14 -14.68 -0.90
N ARG A 156 15.34 -15.44 -1.97
CA ARG A 156 16.43 -15.15 -2.94
C ARG A 156 16.26 -13.78 -3.58
N GLU A 157 15.05 -13.42 -3.98
CA GLU A 157 14.76 -12.07 -4.52
C GLU A 157 15.01 -10.96 -3.49
N VAL A 158 14.61 -11.16 -2.23
CA VAL A 158 14.91 -10.22 -1.14
C VAL A 158 16.42 -10.02 -0.97
N GLU A 159 17.21 -11.09 -1.11
CA GLU A 159 18.66 -11.02 -0.97
C GLU A 159 19.33 -10.26 -2.12
N GLN A 160 18.83 -10.42 -3.33
CA GLN A 160 19.37 -9.80 -4.53
C GLN A 160 18.90 -8.34 -4.71
N ASN A 161 17.80 -7.97 -4.09
CA ASN A 161 17.20 -6.66 -4.28
C ASN A 161 17.74 -5.62 -3.28
N PRO A 162 18.45 -4.58 -3.75
CA PRO A 162 18.98 -3.53 -2.88
C PRO A 162 17.92 -2.51 -2.40
N HIS A 163 16.68 -2.55 -2.92
CA HIS A 163 15.64 -1.56 -2.64
C HIS A 163 14.90 -1.84 -1.33
N PHE A 164 15.61 -1.75 -0.21
CA PHE A 164 15.10 -2.01 1.14
C PHE A 164 14.77 -0.75 1.95
N MET A 165 14.61 0.38 1.30
CA MET A 165 14.58 1.70 1.97
C MET A 165 13.18 2.22 2.33
N SER A 166 12.15 1.40 2.27
CA SER A 166 10.78 1.88 2.28
C SER A 166 10.35 2.61 3.56
N CYS A 167 10.43 1.97 4.72
CA CYS A 167 10.05 2.62 5.98
C CYS A 167 11.05 3.69 6.41
N LEU A 168 12.33 3.52 6.07
CA LEU A 168 13.39 4.48 6.39
C LEU A 168 13.16 5.83 5.75
N ASN A 169 12.79 5.84 4.47
CA ASN A 169 12.54 7.09 3.75
C ASN A 169 11.33 7.84 4.33
N ALA A 170 10.22 7.14 4.61
CA ALA A 170 9.06 7.75 5.25
C ALA A 170 9.42 8.31 6.65
N THR A 171 10.23 7.56 7.41
CA THR A 171 10.71 7.99 8.72
C THR A 171 11.59 9.24 8.63
N LEU A 172 12.55 9.27 7.70
CA LEU A 172 13.43 10.42 7.50
C LEU A 172 12.65 11.68 7.14
N VAL A 173 11.71 11.57 6.18
CA VAL A 173 10.85 12.70 5.82
C VAL A 173 10.03 13.16 7.02
N ALA A 174 9.42 12.25 7.79
CA ALA A 174 8.65 12.60 8.98
C ALA A 174 9.48 13.31 10.06
N ILE A 175 10.76 12.90 10.24
CA ILE A 175 11.66 13.56 11.18
C ILE A 175 12.04 14.98 10.72
N GLN A 176 12.29 15.15 9.43
CA GLN A 176 12.76 16.41 8.84
C GLN A 176 11.64 17.44 8.67
N THR A 177 10.38 17.00 8.53
CA THR A 177 9.25 17.92 8.38
C THR A 177 8.64 18.29 9.73
N ALA A 178 8.40 19.56 9.95
CA ALA A 178 7.70 20.05 11.15
C ALA A 178 6.18 20.01 10.97
N ASP A 179 5.71 20.31 9.77
CA ASP A 179 4.30 20.39 9.40
C ASP A 179 3.83 19.07 8.76
N PRO A 180 2.73 18.46 9.22
CA PRO A 180 2.16 17.27 8.60
C PRO A 180 1.75 17.46 7.14
N GLN A 181 1.32 18.67 6.73
CA GLN A 181 0.98 18.98 5.32
C GLN A 181 2.21 18.89 4.40
N GLU A 182 3.35 19.41 4.84
CA GLU A 182 4.62 19.34 4.13
C GLU A 182 5.09 17.89 3.93
N PHE A 183 4.85 17.04 4.93
CA PHE A 183 5.18 15.60 4.84
C PHE A 183 4.48 14.93 3.64
N GLY A 184 3.18 15.12 3.49
CA GLY A 184 2.40 14.52 2.41
C GLY A 184 2.86 15.00 1.02
N ILE A 185 3.13 16.30 0.88
CA ILE A 185 3.65 16.89 -0.37
C ILE A 185 5.00 16.27 -0.72
N THR A 186 5.92 16.21 0.25
CA THR A 186 7.25 15.61 0.06
C THR A 186 7.14 14.14 -0.33
N MET A 187 6.28 13.37 0.34
CA MET A 187 6.06 11.96 0.01
C MET A 187 5.46 11.76 -1.39
N MET A 188 4.63 12.67 -1.88
CA MET A 188 4.10 12.59 -3.25
C MET A 188 5.17 12.86 -4.32
N LEU A 189 6.11 13.74 -4.06
CA LEU A 189 7.21 14.06 -4.98
C LEU A 189 8.22 12.90 -5.11
N HIS A 190 8.37 12.09 -4.09
CA HIS A 190 9.28 10.94 -4.08
C HIS A 190 8.58 9.67 -4.59
N ARG A 191 8.56 9.47 -5.91
CA ARG A 191 7.83 8.35 -6.57
C ARG A 191 8.31 6.94 -6.18
N GLN A 192 9.56 6.79 -5.78
CA GLN A 192 10.18 5.48 -5.47
C GLN A 192 10.16 5.12 -3.98
N MET A 193 9.44 5.87 -3.17
CA MET A 193 9.38 5.64 -1.73
C MET A 193 8.12 4.89 -1.34
N CYS A 194 8.26 3.90 -0.47
CA CYS A 194 7.13 3.33 0.25
C CYS A 194 6.45 4.42 1.07
N LYS A 195 5.15 4.48 0.97
CA LYS A 195 4.32 5.49 1.63
C LYS A 195 3.73 4.90 2.90
N PRO A 196 3.47 5.71 3.92
CA PRO A 196 2.70 5.26 5.06
C PRO A 196 1.38 4.63 4.62
N SER A 197 0.94 3.64 5.36
CA SER A 197 -0.32 2.94 5.07
C SER A 197 -1.23 2.91 6.29
N VAL A 198 -2.53 2.86 6.02
CA VAL A 198 -3.56 2.54 7.02
C VAL A 198 -4.13 1.18 6.66
N ASP A 199 -4.11 0.24 7.60
CA ASP A 199 -4.66 -1.10 7.39
C ASP A 199 -6.18 -1.16 7.60
N CYS A 200 -6.79 -2.31 7.33
CA CYS A 200 -8.25 -2.47 7.39
C CYS A 200 -8.85 -2.35 8.81
N GLU A 201 -8.03 -2.34 9.85
CA GLU A 201 -8.42 -2.11 11.25
C GLU A 201 -8.19 -0.66 11.67
N GLY A 202 -7.63 0.19 10.79
CA GLY A 202 -7.34 1.59 11.05
C GLY A 202 -5.96 1.85 11.63
N ASN A 203 -5.09 0.84 11.75
CA ASN A 203 -3.74 1.03 12.25
C ASN A 203 -2.87 1.73 11.20
N VAL A 204 -2.09 2.71 11.64
CA VAL A 204 -1.17 3.50 10.81
C VAL A 204 0.23 2.89 10.88
N HIS A 205 0.81 2.61 9.72
CA HIS A 205 2.17 2.07 9.59
C HIS A 205 3.05 3.02 8.78
N MET A 206 4.35 3.12 9.12
CA MET A 206 5.32 3.96 8.41
C MET A 206 5.71 3.41 7.04
N SER A 207 5.24 2.22 6.69
CA SER A 207 5.45 1.58 5.39
C SER A 207 4.18 0.87 4.93
N GLU A 208 4.19 0.35 3.72
CA GLU A 208 3.13 -0.52 3.20
C GLU A 208 3.03 -1.85 3.94
N SER A 209 3.97 -2.13 4.81
CA SER A 209 4.12 -3.39 5.53
C SER A 209 3.51 -3.34 6.93
N ARG A 210 2.76 -4.39 7.29
CA ARG A 210 2.25 -4.60 8.65
C ARG A 210 3.30 -5.09 9.66
N LEU A 211 4.53 -5.37 9.24
CA LEU A 211 5.57 -5.84 10.16
C LEU A 211 6.14 -4.74 11.03
N CYS A 212 6.06 -3.49 10.59
CA CYS A 212 6.43 -2.39 11.44
C CYS A 212 5.35 -2.18 12.50
N PRO A 213 5.73 -1.91 13.75
CA PRO A 213 4.77 -1.52 14.76
C PRO A 213 3.87 -0.39 14.26
N SER A 214 2.59 -0.46 14.59
CA SER A 214 1.68 0.65 14.33
C SER A 214 2.12 1.88 15.14
N VAL A 215 2.05 3.05 14.52
CA VAL A 215 2.27 4.35 15.18
C VAL A 215 0.98 4.95 15.73
N GLY A 216 -0.15 4.28 15.55
CA GLY A 216 -1.44 4.68 16.09
C GLY A 216 -2.60 4.09 15.29
N ASN A 217 -3.83 4.41 15.69
CA ASN A 217 -5.04 3.95 15.03
C ASN A 217 -5.97 5.13 14.75
N VAL A 218 -6.40 5.28 13.49
CA VAL A 218 -7.23 6.42 13.05
C VAL A 218 -8.62 6.46 13.66
N ASN A 219 -9.10 5.35 14.25
CA ASN A 219 -10.41 5.26 14.88
C ASN A 219 -10.39 5.71 16.34
N THR A 220 -9.25 5.61 17.01
CA THR A 220 -9.15 5.81 18.47
C THR A 220 -8.20 6.93 18.88
N ASP A 221 -7.21 7.26 18.06
CA ASP A 221 -6.18 8.21 18.40
C ASP A 221 -6.46 9.59 17.78
N ASN A 222 -5.96 10.64 18.43
CA ASN A 222 -5.90 11.96 17.82
C ASN A 222 -4.86 11.98 16.69
N PHE A 223 -5.16 12.62 15.57
CA PHE A 223 -4.26 12.69 14.41
C PHE A 223 -2.92 13.41 14.72
N ALA A 224 -2.96 14.42 15.57
CA ALA A 224 -1.74 15.10 16.01
C ALA A 224 -0.83 14.14 16.81
N ASP A 225 -1.39 13.26 17.64
CA ASP A 225 -0.62 12.28 18.41
C ASP A 225 -0.04 11.20 17.49
N ILE A 226 -0.80 10.74 16.49
CA ILE A 226 -0.27 9.84 15.46
C ILE A 226 0.90 10.50 14.73
N TRP A 227 0.75 11.76 14.32
CA TRP A 227 1.80 12.54 13.66
C TRP A 227 3.06 12.64 14.52
N GLN A 228 2.93 12.96 15.81
CA GLN A 228 4.09 13.02 16.71
C GLN A 228 4.80 11.66 16.84
N ARG A 229 4.03 10.56 16.89
CA ARG A 229 4.60 9.21 16.90
C ARG A 229 5.27 8.84 15.58
N MET A 230 4.75 9.31 14.43
CA MET A 230 5.44 9.17 13.12
C MET A 230 6.80 9.86 13.13
N ARG A 231 6.90 11.07 13.66
CA ARG A 231 8.17 11.80 13.79
C ARG A 231 9.14 11.17 14.79
N ALA A 232 8.62 10.61 15.86
CA ALA A 232 9.42 9.91 16.86
C ALA A 232 9.80 8.48 16.45
N PHE A 233 9.18 7.94 15.36
CA PHE A 233 9.39 6.57 14.94
C PHE A 233 10.86 6.30 14.61
N ARG A 234 11.32 5.13 15.02
CA ARG A 234 12.63 4.58 14.62
C ARG A 234 12.41 3.19 14.06
N PRO A 235 13.07 2.82 12.96
CA PRO A 235 12.97 1.48 12.40
C PRO A 235 13.27 0.43 13.46
N CYS A 236 12.39 -0.55 13.58
CA CYS A 236 12.63 -1.66 14.50
C CYS A 236 13.72 -2.58 13.92
N GLY A 237 14.64 -3.05 14.75
CA GLY A 237 15.75 -3.95 14.34
C GLY A 237 15.31 -5.35 13.90
N HIS A 238 14.00 -5.62 13.81
CA HIS A 238 13.47 -6.96 13.53
C HIS A 238 13.41 -7.32 12.05
N CYS A 239 13.45 -6.36 11.13
CA CYS A 239 13.46 -6.67 9.71
C CYS A 239 14.88 -6.80 9.16
N ARG A 240 15.04 -7.73 8.20
CA ARG A 240 16.32 -7.99 7.53
C ARG A 240 16.84 -6.77 6.78
N GLN A 241 15.93 -5.96 6.22
CA GLN A 241 16.25 -4.71 5.56
C GLN A 241 16.91 -3.70 6.50
N TYR A 242 16.43 -3.59 7.74
CA TYR A 242 17.05 -2.70 8.73
C TYR A 242 18.50 -3.10 9.02
N ARG A 243 18.80 -4.39 9.16
CA ARG A 243 20.18 -4.86 9.35
C ARG A 243 21.08 -4.48 8.19
N LYS A 244 20.62 -4.72 6.95
CA LYS A 244 21.37 -4.31 5.73
C LYS A 244 21.60 -2.79 5.69
N PHE A 245 20.64 -1.99 6.15
CA PHE A 245 20.80 -0.54 6.27
C PHE A 245 21.85 -0.17 7.30
N MET A 246 21.86 -0.79 8.48
CA MET A 246 22.84 -0.53 9.52
C MET A 246 24.26 -0.91 9.11
N GLU A 247 24.42 -1.93 8.29
CA GLU A 247 25.70 -2.45 7.82
C GLU A 247 26.18 -1.81 6.50
N SER A 248 25.35 -1.01 5.84
CA SER A 248 25.68 -0.44 4.53
C SER A 248 26.79 0.61 4.63
N PRO A 249 27.85 0.51 3.81
CA PRO A 249 28.92 1.50 3.73
C PRO A 249 28.56 2.73 2.88
N ARG A 250 27.38 2.78 2.28
CA ARG A 250 26.98 3.87 1.37
C ARG A 250 26.91 5.20 2.09
N PRO A 251 27.50 6.31 1.53
CA PRO A 251 27.54 7.63 2.17
C PRO A 251 26.14 8.23 2.43
N ASP A 252 25.19 8.03 1.50
CA ASP A 252 23.80 8.50 1.65
C ASP A 252 23.08 7.79 2.82
N ILE A 253 23.38 6.51 3.03
CA ILE A 253 22.85 5.73 4.16
C ILE A 253 23.55 6.14 5.47
N ALA A 254 24.83 6.42 5.43
CA ALA A 254 25.54 6.95 6.60
C ALA A 254 24.96 8.30 7.06
N ALA A 255 24.67 9.21 6.11
CA ALA A 255 24.00 10.47 6.40
C ALA A 255 22.59 10.25 6.96
N ALA A 256 21.84 9.31 6.40
CA ALA A 256 20.50 8.96 6.89
C ALA A 256 20.53 8.44 8.34
N ARG A 257 21.49 7.56 8.68
CA ARG A 257 21.68 7.08 10.05
C ARG A 257 21.98 8.23 11.02
N ALA A 258 22.87 9.14 10.62
CA ALA A 258 23.22 10.31 11.44
C ALA A 258 21.99 11.18 11.76
N VAL A 259 21.13 11.46 10.76
CA VAL A 259 19.86 12.19 10.97
C VAL A 259 18.92 11.47 11.93
N MET A 260 18.92 10.15 11.92
CA MET A 260 18.09 9.33 12.82
C MET A 260 18.68 9.12 14.20
N GLY A 261 19.93 9.57 14.44
CA GLY A 261 20.64 9.35 15.69
C GLY A 261 21.02 7.86 15.91
N LEU A 262 21.39 7.15 14.84
CA LEU A 262 21.76 5.73 14.83
C LEU A 262 23.26 5.55 14.53
#